data_e65aebb3f6878bbe034c5e9bf7d0ad3e
#
_entry.id   e65aebb3f6878bbe034c5e9bf7d0ad3e
#
_cell.length_a   1.000
_cell.length_b   1.000
_cell.length_c   1.000
_cell.angle_alpha   90.00
_cell.angle_beta   90.00
_cell.angle_gamma   90.00
#
_symmetry.space_group_name_H-M   'P 1'
#
loop_
_entity.id
_entity.type
_entity.pdbx_description
1 polymer ?
#
loop_
_entity_poly.entity_id
_entity_poly.type
_entity_poly.pdbx_seq_one_letter_code
_entity_poly.pdbx_strand_id
1 'polypeptide(L)'
;LKGINFKVEKGDIVAVIGPSGSGKSTFLRCLNCMEDPTSGKIIFNGVDIADMKVDINIHRRHMGMVFQHFNLFNNKTVLENIMLAPEYVRCKEAKKLKTGKSKKQIHEEVKNEAMELLKRIGLESKADVYPSTLSGGQKQRVAIVRALAMNPDVILFDEPTSALDPEMVGEVLDLMKSVAAEGMTMIVVTHEMGFAREVANRVIFMDDGRI
;
A
#
# COMPACT_ATOMS: atom_id res chain seq x y z
N LEU A 1 -15.78 14.10 5.36
CA LEU A 1 -14.65 14.74 6.06
C LEU A 1 -14.95 16.21 6.26
N LYS A 2 -14.52 16.77 7.39
CA LYS A 2 -14.91 18.11 7.83
C LYS A 2 -13.67 18.98 8.09
N GLY A 3 -13.08 19.54 7.02
CA GLY A 3 -12.00 20.52 7.12
C GLY A 3 -10.71 19.98 7.74
N ILE A 4 -10.22 18.84 7.24
CA ILE A 4 -8.99 18.22 7.71
C ILE A 4 -7.78 18.98 7.16
N ASN A 5 -6.87 19.38 8.06
CA ASN A 5 -5.55 19.92 7.74
C ASN A 5 -4.51 19.02 8.39
N PHE A 6 -3.72 18.35 7.56
CA PHE A 6 -2.75 17.36 8.03
C PHE A 6 -1.52 17.34 7.12
N LYS A 7 -0.34 17.12 7.70
CA LYS A 7 0.91 17.01 6.98
C LYS A 7 1.65 15.74 7.41
N VAL A 8 2.22 15.06 6.45
CA VAL A 8 3.07 13.86 6.64
C VAL A 8 4.45 14.18 6.08
N GLU A 9 5.47 13.88 6.85
CA GLU A 9 6.86 13.99 6.43
C GLU A 9 7.40 12.61 6.01
N LYS A 10 8.47 12.61 5.23
CA LYS A 10 9.13 11.36 4.85
C LYS A 10 9.65 10.63 6.09
N GLY A 11 9.31 9.34 6.21
CA GLY A 11 9.66 8.52 7.37
C GLY A 11 8.64 8.58 8.51
N ASP A 12 7.58 9.40 8.40
CA ASP A 12 6.49 9.37 9.37
C ASP A 12 5.76 8.04 9.32
N ILE A 13 5.45 7.50 10.49
CA ILE A 13 4.55 6.37 10.67
C ILE A 13 3.35 6.87 11.46
N VAL A 14 2.27 7.15 10.75
CA VAL A 14 1.07 7.76 11.30
C VAL A 14 0.01 6.70 11.56
N ALA A 15 -0.35 6.47 12.82
CA ALA A 15 -1.51 5.66 13.16
C ALA A 15 -2.77 6.54 13.19
N VAL A 16 -3.79 6.12 12.47
CA VAL A 16 -5.11 6.76 12.43
C VAL A 16 -6.08 5.89 13.22
N ILE A 17 -6.55 6.40 14.35
CA ILE A 17 -7.46 5.69 15.25
C ILE A 17 -8.77 6.47 15.43
N GLY A 18 -9.78 5.84 16.00
CA GLY A 18 -11.08 6.46 16.26
C GLY A 18 -12.24 5.46 16.10
N PRO A 19 -13.47 5.83 16.45
CA PRO A 19 -14.63 4.94 16.39
C PRO A 19 -14.96 4.52 14.95
N SER A 20 -15.69 3.41 14.81
CA SER A 20 -16.20 2.97 13.52
C SER A 20 -17.13 4.05 12.93
N GLY A 21 -17.04 4.28 11.61
CA GLY A 21 -17.83 5.32 10.95
C GLY A 21 -17.29 6.75 11.09
N SER A 22 -16.17 6.98 11.80
CA SER A 22 -15.60 8.33 11.96
C SER A 22 -14.95 8.92 10.70
N GLY A 23 -14.84 8.13 9.61
CA GLY A 23 -14.30 8.59 8.32
C GLY A 23 -12.86 8.22 8.05
N LYS A 24 -12.21 7.34 8.85
CA LYS A 24 -10.80 6.94 8.69
C LYS A 24 -10.48 6.37 7.31
N SER A 25 -11.25 5.38 6.85
CA SER A 25 -11.06 4.77 5.52
C SER A 25 -11.33 5.77 4.40
N THR A 26 -12.36 6.62 4.54
CA THR A 26 -12.63 7.72 3.59
C THR A 26 -11.44 8.69 3.53
N PHE A 27 -10.89 9.08 4.69
CA PHE A 27 -9.70 9.92 4.76
C PHE A 27 -8.53 9.28 4.00
N LEU A 28 -8.25 8.02 4.30
CA LEU A 28 -7.15 7.28 3.66
C LEU A 28 -7.34 7.20 2.13
N ARG A 29 -8.57 6.93 1.67
CA ARG A 29 -8.89 6.84 0.23
C ARG A 29 -8.86 8.18 -0.47
N CYS A 30 -9.15 9.27 0.22
CA CYS A 30 -8.95 10.61 -0.32
C CYS A 30 -7.46 10.90 -0.58
N LEU A 31 -6.54 10.42 0.28
CA LEU A 31 -5.11 10.70 0.11
C LEU A 31 -4.52 10.21 -1.22
N ASN A 32 -5.10 9.18 -1.84
CA ASN A 32 -4.72 8.70 -3.16
C ASN A 32 -5.80 8.96 -4.24
N CYS A 33 -6.76 9.83 -3.93
CA CYS A 33 -7.89 10.21 -4.80
C CYS A 33 -8.69 8.98 -5.32
N MET A 34 -8.83 7.91 -4.52
CA MET A 34 -9.83 6.88 -4.78
C MET A 34 -11.24 7.37 -4.46
N GLU A 35 -11.35 8.28 -3.51
CA GLU A 35 -12.52 9.09 -3.23
C GLU A 35 -12.12 10.57 -3.39
N ASP A 36 -12.83 11.30 -4.23
CA ASP A 36 -12.49 12.70 -4.48
C ASP A 36 -12.93 13.58 -3.30
N PRO A 37 -12.09 14.47 -2.78
CA PRO A 37 -12.51 15.43 -1.77
C PRO A 37 -13.50 16.44 -2.39
N THR A 38 -14.54 16.79 -1.64
CA THR A 38 -15.53 17.80 -2.08
C THR A 38 -14.88 19.17 -2.30
N SER A 39 -13.84 19.48 -1.52
CA SER A 39 -13.07 20.73 -1.62
C SER A 39 -11.73 20.56 -0.90
N GLY A 40 -10.83 21.52 -1.10
CA GLY A 40 -9.49 21.49 -0.50
C GLY A 40 -8.43 21.03 -1.48
N LYS A 41 -7.25 20.70 -0.96
CA LYS A 41 -6.09 20.28 -1.75
C LYS A 41 -5.42 19.08 -1.13
N ILE A 42 -4.86 18.22 -1.97
CA ILE A 42 -4.01 17.10 -1.54
C ILE A 42 -2.66 17.26 -2.24
N ILE A 43 -1.69 17.77 -1.49
CA ILE A 43 -0.36 18.03 -2.04
C ILE A 43 0.51 16.79 -1.83
N PHE A 44 0.93 16.16 -2.92
CA PHE A 44 1.86 15.05 -2.94
C PHE A 44 3.08 15.39 -3.82
N ASN A 45 4.28 15.34 -3.25
CA ASN A 45 5.53 15.72 -3.92
C ASN A 45 5.43 17.10 -4.63
N GLY A 46 4.79 18.07 -3.96
CA GLY A 46 4.63 19.45 -4.47
C GLY A 46 3.51 19.65 -5.50
N VAL A 47 2.74 18.60 -5.83
CA VAL A 47 1.64 18.66 -6.80
C VAL A 47 0.31 18.47 -6.07
N ASP A 48 -0.68 19.31 -6.39
CA ASP A 48 -2.06 19.13 -5.96
C ASP A 48 -2.72 18.01 -6.77
N ILE A 49 -2.74 16.80 -6.21
CA ILE A 49 -3.27 15.62 -6.89
C ILE A 49 -4.81 15.55 -6.90
N ALA A 50 -5.49 16.45 -6.17
CA ALA A 50 -6.94 16.61 -6.22
C ALA A 50 -7.38 17.50 -7.40
N ASP A 51 -6.46 18.19 -8.09
CA ASP A 51 -6.78 18.92 -9.31
C ASP A 51 -7.08 17.92 -10.45
N MET A 52 -8.29 17.98 -11.00
CA MET A 52 -8.73 17.11 -12.11
C MET A 52 -7.87 17.22 -13.38
N LYS A 53 -7.02 18.25 -13.51
CA LYS A 53 -6.08 18.38 -14.62
C LYS A 53 -4.83 17.52 -14.47
N VAL A 54 -4.60 16.97 -13.29
CA VAL A 54 -3.45 16.12 -12.97
C VAL A 54 -3.75 14.67 -13.34
N ASP A 55 -2.84 14.01 -14.07
CA ASP A 55 -2.93 12.55 -14.26
C ASP A 55 -2.55 11.84 -12.96
N ILE A 56 -3.56 11.53 -12.15
CA ILE A 56 -3.40 10.88 -10.85
C ILE A 56 -2.65 9.54 -10.95
N ASN A 57 -2.70 8.84 -12.10
CA ASN A 57 -2.02 7.56 -12.25
C ASN A 57 -0.50 7.68 -12.17
N ILE A 58 0.04 8.85 -12.48
CA ILE A 58 1.48 9.13 -12.32
C ILE A 58 1.84 9.15 -10.84
N HIS A 59 1.00 9.73 -10.00
CA HIS A 59 1.23 9.89 -8.56
C HIS A 59 0.91 8.61 -7.79
N ARG A 60 -0.15 7.87 -8.17
CA ARG A 60 -0.50 6.58 -7.56
C ARG A 60 0.59 5.52 -7.68
N ARG A 61 1.52 5.64 -8.63
CA ARG A 61 2.68 4.73 -8.72
C ARG A 61 3.60 4.83 -7.50
N HIS A 62 3.61 6.01 -6.87
CA HIS A 62 4.41 6.33 -5.70
C HIS A 62 3.65 6.15 -4.39
N MET A 63 2.41 5.65 -4.45
CA MET A 63 1.55 5.42 -3.29
C MET A 63 1.11 3.97 -3.26
N GLY A 64 1.64 3.18 -2.34
CA GLY A 64 1.12 1.84 -2.09
C GLY A 64 -0.22 1.92 -1.34
N MET A 65 -1.16 1.03 -1.68
CA MET A 65 -2.42 0.89 -0.93
C MET A 65 -2.65 -0.57 -0.59
N VAL A 66 -2.86 -0.82 0.70
CA VAL A 66 -3.19 -2.14 1.26
C VAL A 66 -4.55 -2.03 1.92
N PHE A 67 -5.49 -2.84 1.47
CA PHE A 67 -6.88 -2.81 1.89
C PHE A 67 -7.17 -3.85 2.98
N GLN A 68 -8.28 -3.66 3.67
CA GLN A 68 -8.85 -4.61 4.61
C GLN A 68 -9.09 -5.99 3.95
N HIS A 69 -9.68 -6.01 2.75
CA HIS A 69 -9.76 -7.19 1.91
C HIS A 69 -8.55 -7.20 0.96
N PHE A 70 -7.86 -8.28 0.86
CA PHE A 70 -6.56 -8.46 0.19
C PHE A 70 -6.50 -7.94 -1.25
N ASN A 71 -7.65 -7.93 -1.96
CA ASN A 71 -7.83 -7.45 -3.35
C ASN A 71 -6.79 -8.03 -4.31
N LEU A 72 -6.44 -9.31 -4.14
CA LEU A 72 -5.62 -10.05 -5.08
C LEU A 72 -6.44 -10.46 -6.30
N PHE A 73 -5.81 -10.46 -7.46
CA PHE A 73 -6.41 -10.95 -8.69
C PHE A 73 -6.50 -12.49 -8.65
N ASN A 74 -7.69 -13.02 -8.48
CA ASN A 74 -7.92 -14.48 -8.33
C ASN A 74 -7.57 -15.30 -9.58
N ASN A 75 -7.53 -14.67 -10.75
CA ASN A 75 -7.16 -15.27 -12.04
C ASN A 75 -5.67 -15.15 -12.37
N LYS A 76 -4.86 -14.71 -11.41
CA LYS A 76 -3.40 -14.59 -11.51
C LYS A 76 -2.73 -15.33 -10.37
N THR A 77 -1.54 -15.88 -10.63
CA THR A 77 -0.72 -16.48 -9.59
C THR A 77 -0.23 -15.42 -8.59
N VAL A 78 0.32 -15.86 -7.48
CA VAL A 78 0.92 -14.98 -6.47
C VAL A 78 2.01 -14.11 -7.09
N LEU A 79 2.91 -14.70 -7.85
CA LEU A 79 3.99 -13.99 -8.54
C LEU A 79 3.44 -12.96 -9.54
N GLU A 80 2.49 -13.37 -10.38
CA GLU A 80 1.84 -12.47 -11.35
C GLU A 80 1.10 -11.30 -10.68
N ASN A 81 0.52 -11.49 -9.49
CA ASN A 81 -0.10 -10.41 -8.73
C ASN A 81 0.93 -9.34 -8.34
N ILE A 82 2.14 -9.75 -7.95
CA ILE A 82 3.21 -8.82 -7.54
C ILE A 82 3.81 -8.13 -8.77
N MET A 83 4.02 -8.87 -9.86
CA MET A 83 4.68 -8.38 -11.08
C MET A 83 3.84 -7.42 -11.92
N LEU A 84 2.50 -7.53 -11.85
CA LEU A 84 1.57 -6.90 -12.80
C LEU A 84 1.81 -5.38 -12.97
N ALA A 85 1.83 -4.65 -11.88
CA ALA A 85 1.98 -3.19 -11.92
C ALA A 85 3.40 -2.74 -12.27
N PRO A 86 4.48 -3.27 -11.65
CA PRO A 86 5.85 -2.91 -12.00
C PRO A 86 6.19 -3.20 -13.46
N GLU A 87 5.81 -4.37 -13.98
CA GLU A 87 6.06 -4.73 -15.38
C GLU A 87 5.35 -3.77 -16.34
N TYR A 88 4.07 -3.50 -16.09
CA TYR A 88 3.29 -2.56 -16.91
C TYR A 88 3.91 -1.18 -16.95
N VAL A 89 4.25 -0.63 -15.78
CA VAL A 89 4.82 0.73 -15.66
C VAL A 89 6.18 0.80 -16.34
N ARG A 90 7.09 -0.13 -16.04
CA ARG A 90 8.45 -0.14 -16.63
C ARG A 90 8.42 -0.34 -18.14
N CYS A 91 7.53 -1.19 -18.67
CA CYS A 91 7.35 -1.34 -20.12
C CYS A 91 6.85 -0.04 -20.77
N LYS A 92 5.91 0.68 -20.13
CA LYS A 92 5.40 1.96 -20.62
C LYS A 92 6.49 3.04 -20.62
N GLU A 93 7.27 3.11 -19.54
CA GLU A 93 8.39 4.04 -19.41
C GLU A 93 9.52 3.75 -20.40
N ALA A 94 9.90 2.48 -20.55
CA ALA A 94 10.92 2.08 -21.51
C ALA A 94 10.58 2.49 -22.94
N LYS A 95 9.30 2.39 -23.34
CA LYS A 95 8.81 2.88 -24.63
C LYS A 95 8.88 4.40 -24.73
N LYS A 96 8.44 5.12 -23.70
CA LYS A 96 8.40 6.59 -23.67
C LYS A 96 9.82 7.18 -23.70
N LEU A 97 10.74 6.62 -22.92
CA LEU A 97 12.12 7.10 -22.76
C LEU A 97 13.08 6.50 -23.79
N LYS A 98 12.62 5.59 -24.66
CA LYS A 98 13.43 4.87 -25.65
C LYS A 98 14.70 4.25 -25.06
N THR A 99 14.57 3.60 -23.88
CA THR A 99 15.72 3.05 -23.13
C THR A 99 16.41 1.87 -23.81
N GLY A 100 15.84 1.32 -24.88
CA GLY A 100 16.36 0.12 -25.57
C GLY A 100 16.09 -1.20 -24.85
N LYS A 101 15.56 -1.18 -23.61
CA LYS A 101 15.22 -2.42 -22.88
C LYS A 101 14.10 -3.18 -23.56
N SER A 102 14.30 -4.45 -23.84
CA SER A 102 13.25 -5.33 -24.36
C SER A 102 12.23 -5.67 -23.27
N LYS A 103 11.00 -6.00 -23.68
CA LYS A 103 9.96 -6.46 -22.76
C LYS A 103 10.41 -7.69 -21.96
N LYS A 104 11.18 -8.59 -22.57
CA LYS A 104 11.73 -9.81 -21.94
C LYS A 104 12.71 -9.46 -20.82
N GLN A 105 13.60 -8.49 -21.03
CA GLN A 105 14.53 -8.03 -20.00
C GLN A 105 13.81 -7.42 -18.81
N ILE A 106 12.80 -6.56 -19.07
CA ILE A 106 11.98 -5.96 -18.01
C ILE A 106 11.24 -7.04 -17.22
N HIS A 107 10.66 -8.03 -17.91
CA HIS A 107 9.97 -9.14 -17.26
C HIS A 107 10.89 -9.91 -16.31
N GLU A 108 12.09 -10.26 -16.74
CA GLU A 108 13.07 -11.00 -15.89
C GLU A 108 13.53 -10.15 -14.69
N GLU A 109 13.80 -8.86 -14.90
CA GLU A 109 14.15 -7.95 -13.80
C GLU A 109 13.04 -7.91 -12.75
N VAL A 110 11.78 -7.67 -13.18
CA VAL A 110 10.62 -7.59 -12.29
C VAL A 110 10.35 -8.93 -11.60
N LYS A 111 10.53 -10.05 -12.31
CA LYS A 111 10.37 -11.38 -11.75
C LYS A 111 11.37 -11.65 -10.62
N ASN A 112 12.63 -11.31 -10.82
CA ASN A 112 13.65 -11.48 -9.80
C ASN A 112 13.35 -10.64 -8.55
N GLU A 113 12.99 -9.37 -8.74
CA GLU A 113 12.59 -8.50 -7.62
C GLU A 113 11.36 -9.03 -6.88
N ALA A 114 10.35 -9.50 -7.61
CA ALA A 114 9.15 -10.10 -7.02
C ALA A 114 9.46 -11.40 -6.24
N MET A 115 10.38 -12.21 -6.72
CA MET A 115 10.83 -13.42 -6.01
C MET A 115 11.59 -13.08 -4.72
N GLU A 116 12.43 -12.04 -4.72
CA GLU A 116 13.08 -11.58 -3.49
C GLU A 116 12.05 -11.07 -2.46
N LEU A 117 11.02 -10.36 -2.90
CA LEU A 117 9.91 -9.96 -2.02
C LEU A 117 9.14 -11.17 -1.46
N LEU A 118 8.90 -12.21 -2.28
CA LEU A 118 8.26 -13.44 -1.82
C LEU A 118 9.12 -14.19 -0.80
N LYS A 119 10.44 -14.24 -1.03
CA LYS A 119 11.39 -14.83 -0.09
C LYS A 119 11.38 -14.08 1.25
N ARG A 120 11.35 -12.75 1.22
CA ARG A 120 11.25 -11.92 2.43
C ARG A 120 10.07 -12.29 3.32
N ILE A 121 8.96 -12.73 2.75
CA ILE A 121 7.76 -13.15 3.48
C ILE A 121 7.61 -14.68 3.61
N GLY A 122 8.63 -15.46 3.22
CA GLY A 122 8.64 -16.92 3.30
C GLY A 122 7.62 -17.61 2.40
N LEU A 123 7.30 -17.01 1.26
CA LEU A 123 6.29 -17.52 0.32
C LEU A 123 6.84 -17.80 -1.08
N GLU A 124 8.16 -17.95 -1.26
CA GLU A 124 8.75 -18.26 -2.56
C GLU A 124 8.23 -19.56 -3.17
N SER A 125 7.97 -20.58 -2.35
CA SER A 125 7.39 -21.86 -2.80
C SER A 125 5.92 -21.74 -3.25
N LYS A 126 5.28 -20.59 -3.01
CA LYS A 126 3.91 -20.27 -3.39
C LYS A 126 3.82 -19.32 -4.59
N ALA A 127 4.92 -19.05 -5.30
CA ALA A 127 4.96 -18.11 -6.42
C ALA A 127 3.94 -18.45 -7.52
N ASP A 128 3.83 -19.73 -7.87
CA ASP A 128 3.03 -20.21 -9.00
C ASP A 128 1.61 -20.67 -8.61
N VAL A 129 1.21 -20.53 -7.33
CA VAL A 129 -0.14 -20.89 -6.90
C VAL A 129 -1.10 -19.70 -7.00
N TYR A 130 -2.39 -19.99 -7.05
CA TYR A 130 -3.43 -18.96 -7.06
C TYR A 130 -3.82 -18.51 -5.65
N PRO A 131 -4.29 -17.26 -5.47
CA PRO A 131 -4.67 -16.73 -4.16
C PRO A 131 -5.70 -17.55 -3.40
N SER A 132 -6.56 -18.31 -4.09
CA SER A 132 -7.57 -19.19 -3.47
C SER A 132 -6.97 -20.25 -2.55
N THR A 133 -5.71 -20.63 -2.75
CA THR A 133 -5.00 -21.67 -1.96
C THR A 133 -4.25 -21.12 -0.75
N LEU A 134 -4.24 -19.79 -0.59
CA LEU A 134 -3.53 -19.11 0.49
C LEU A 134 -4.43 -18.88 1.71
N SER A 135 -3.84 -18.90 2.91
CA SER A 135 -4.50 -18.41 4.13
C SER A 135 -4.73 -16.89 4.07
N GLY A 136 -5.58 -16.36 4.95
CA GLY A 136 -5.83 -14.92 5.06
C GLY A 136 -4.55 -14.12 5.31
N GLY A 137 -3.72 -14.53 6.27
CA GLY A 137 -2.45 -13.90 6.57
C GLY A 137 -1.45 -13.95 5.41
N GLN A 138 -1.39 -15.08 4.68
CA GLN A 138 -0.58 -15.19 3.47
C GLN A 138 -1.04 -14.23 2.38
N LYS A 139 -2.36 -14.14 2.12
CA LYS A 139 -2.93 -13.18 1.16
C LYS A 139 -2.59 -11.75 1.52
N GLN A 140 -2.67 -11.40 2.80
CA GLN A 140 -2.36 -10.05 3.25
C GLN A 140 -0.87 -9.73 3.11
N ARG A 141 0.02 -10.65 3.47
CA ARG A 141 1.45 -10.46 3.23
C ARG A 141 1.78 -10.30 1.74
N VAL A 142 1.13 -11.07 0.85
CA VAL A 142 1.25 -10.88 -0.60
C VAL A 142 0.72 -9.50 -1.03
N ALA A 143 -0.39 -9.01 -0.47
CA ALA A 143 -0.92 -7.68 -0.77
C ALA A 143 0.06 -6.56 -0.36
N ILE A 144 0.73 -6.72 0.79
CA ILE A 144 1.76 -5.78 1.27
C ILE A 144 2.96 -5.78 0.31
N VAL A 145 3.53 -6.93 -0.03
CA VAL A 145 4.70 -6.97 -0.93
C VAL A 145 4.35 -6.56 -2.35
N ARG A 146 3.12 -6.76 -2.81
CA ARG A 146 2.61 -6.20 -4.07
C ARG A 146 2.66 -4.66 -4.07
N ALA A 147 2.29 -4.03 -2.95
CA ALA A 147 2.41 -2.57 -2.81
C ALA A 147 3.87 -2.13 -2.79
N LEU A 148 4.75 -2.86 -2.08
CA LEU A 148 6.19 -2.61 -2.02
C LEU A 148 6.89 -2.77 -3.37
N ALA A 149 6.43 -3.68 -4.24
CA ALA A 149 7.02 -3.94 -5.55
C ALA A 149 7.05 -2.72 -6.48
N MET A 150 6.21 -1.72 -6.21
CA MET A 150 6.23 -0.43 -6.92
C MET A 150 7.28 0.54 -6.40
N ASN A 151 8.02 0.20 -5.33
CA ASN A 151 8.94 1.09 -4.62
C ASN A 151 8.29 2.45 -4.28
N PRO A 152 7.19 2.45 -3.51
CA PRO A 152 6.41 3.65 -3.25
C PRO A 152 7.11 4.59 -2.27
N ASP A 153 6.77 5.89 -2.31
CA ASP A 153 7.20 6.90 -1.35
C ASP A 153 6.40 6.80 -0.03
N VAL A 154 5.17 6.29 -0.09
CA VAL A 154 4.28 6.10 1.06
C VAL A 154 3.39 4.86 0.86
N ILE A 155 3.09 4.16 1.95
CA ILE A 155 2.10 3.08 1.95
C ILE A 155 0.93 3.45 2.86
N LEU A 156 -0.27 3.31 2.31
CA LEU A 156 -1.54 3.54 2.98
C LEU A 156 -2.14 2.18 3.36
N PHE A 157 -2.40 1.95 4.65
CA PHE A 157 -2.98 0.72 5.17
C PHE A 157 -4.39 0.99 5.71
N ASP A 158 -5.40 0.38 5.08
CA ASP A 158 -6.81 0.48 5.50
C ASP A 158 -7.18 -0.79 6.28
N GLU A 159 -7.03 -0.76 7.60
CA GLU A 159 -7.34 -1.86 8.53
C GLU A 159 -6.76 -3.22 8.10
N PRO A 160 -5.43 -3.34 7.93
CA PRO A 160 -4.81 -4.49 7.26
C PRO A 160 -4.98 -5.83 7.98
N THR A 161 -5.41 -5.83 9.24
CA THR A 161 -5.57 -7.04 10.08
C THR A 161 -7.03 -7.40 10.35
N SER A 162 -7.99 -6.51 10.08
CA SER A 162 -9.38 -6.68 10.51
C SER A 162 -10.14 -7.85 9.85
N ALA A 163 -9.66 -8.34 8.69
CA ALA A 163 -10.22 -9.49 7.99
C ALA A 163 -9.46 -10.80 8.28
N LEU A 164 -8.59 -10.82 9.30
CA LEU A 164 -7.74 -11.95 9.63
C LEU A 164 -8.19 -12.63 10.91
N ASP A 165 -7.96 -13.95 10.97
CA ASP A 165 -8.04 -14.69 12.23
C ASP A 165 -6.93 -14.22 13.18
N PRO A 166 -7.19 -14.16 14.51
CA PRO A 166 -6.23 -13.66 15.51
C PRO A 166 -4.84 -14.29 15.43
N GLU A 167 -4.77 -15.58 15.10
CA GLU A 167 -3.51 -16.33 14.97
C GLU A 167 -2.63 -15.81 13.81
N MET A 168 -3.23 -15.16 12.80
CA MET A 168 -2.52 -14.68 11.62
C MET A 168 -2.13 -13.19 11.70
N VAL A 169 -2.65 -12.46 12.67
CA VAL A 169 -2.41 -11.02 12.84
C VAL A 169 -0.93 -10.73 13.10
N GLY A 170 -0.29 -11.54 13.97
CA GLY A 170 1.10 -11.34 14.35
C GLY A 170 2.06 -11.27 13.18
N GLU A 171 2.00 -12.23 12.24
CA GLU A 171 2.88 -12.28 11.07
C GLU A 171 2.74 -11.05 10.14
N VAL A 172 1.52 -10.52 10.02
CA VAL A 172 1.25 -9.33 9.22
C VAL A 172 1.81 -8.08 9.90
N LEU A 173 1.60 -7.95 11.22
CA LEU A 173 2.14 -6.84 12.00
C LEU A 173 3.68 -6.86 12.02
N ASP A 174 4.31 -8.02 12.13
CA ASP A 174 5.77 -8.15 12.11
C ASP A 174 6.35 -7.73 10.75
N LEU A 175 5.68 -8.09 9.64
CA LEU A 175 6.05 -7.58 8.32
C LEU A 175 5.92 -6.06 8.26
N MET A 176 4.83 -5.48 8.75
CA MET A 176 4.65 -4.02 8.78
C MET A 176 5.71 -3.33 9.64
N LYS A 177 6.09 -3.91 10.80
CA LYS A 177 7.20 -3.41 11.63
C LYS A 177 8.54 -3.43 10.88
N SER A 178 8.82 -4.50 10.12
CA SER A 178 10.05 -4.56 9.32
C SER A 178 10.10 -3.49 8.25
N VAL A 179 8.96 -3.21 7.59
CA VAL A 179 8.84 -2.15 6.59
C VAL A 179 9.01 -0.76 7.22
N ALA A 180 8.46 -0.56 8.41
CA ALA A 180 8.62 0.67 9.20
C ALA A 180 10.10 0.91 9.59
N ALA A 181 10.80 -0.13 10.04
CA ALA A 181 12.20 -0.08 10.42
C ALA A 181 13.14 0.29 9.25
N GLU A 182 12.73 0.04 8.02
CA GLU A 182 13.44 0.46 6.80
C GLU A 182 13.23 1.94 6.44
N GLY A 183 12.46 2.69 7.25
CA GLY A 183 12.19 4.11 7.04
C GLY A 183 11.07 4.40 6.05
N MET A 184 10.21 3.41 5.74
CA MET A 184 9.05 3.62 4.89
C MET A 184 8.06 4.58 5.54
N THR A 185 7.58 5.58 4.78
CA THR A 185 6.47 6.43 5.22
C THR A 185 5.18 5.63 5.20
N MET A 186 4.44 5.65 6.30
CA MET A 186 3.22 4.83 6.42
C MET A 186 2.09 5.63 7.05
N ILE A 187 0.88 5.46 6.52
CA ILE A 187 -0.36 5.92 7.16
C ILE A 187 -1.23 4.69 7.37
N VAL A 188 -1.51 4.37 8.63
CA VAL A 188 -2.12 3.10 9.02
C VAL A 188 -3.41 3.36 9.78
N VAL A 189 -4.56 3.09 9.17
CA VAL A 189 -5.83 2.95 9.89
C VAL A 189 -5.81 1.61 10.59
N THR A 190 -5.90 1.59 11.91
CA THR A 190 -5.79 0.36 12.69
C THR A 190 -6.57 0.41 14.00
N HIS A 191 -6.99 -0.76 14.45
CA HIS A 191 -7.50 -1.02 15.80
C HIS A 191 -6.45 -1.72 16.68
N GLU A 192 -5.28 -2.05 16.13
CA GLU A 192 -4.17 -2.70 16.83
C GLU A 192 -3.37 -1.67 17.65
N MET A 193 -3.84 -1.38 18.87
CA MET A 193 -3.22 -0.36 19.72
C MET A 193 -1.80 -0.72 20.14
N GLY A 194 -1.49 -2.02 20.24
CA GLY A 194 -0.13 -2.52 20.50
C GLY A 194 0.85 -2.11 19.40
N PHE A 195 0.46 -2.37 18.15
CA PHE A 195 1.24 -1.98 16.96
C PHE A 195 1.39 -0.44 16.89
N ALA A 196 0.29 0.30 17.04
CA ALA A 196 0.34 1.76 16.99
C ALA A 196 1.30 2.35 18.03
N ARG A 197 1.27 1.81 19.26
CA ARG A 197 2.15 2.26 20.36
C ARG A 197 3.63 1.93 20.13
N GLU A 198 3.92 0.79 19.50
CA GLU A 198 5.28 0.32 19.28
C GLU A 198 5.95 1.00 18.07
N VAL A 199 5.20 1.28 17.01
CA VAL A 199 5.77 1.63 15.69
C VAL A 199 5.46 3.05 15.28
N ALA A 200 4.27 3.59 15.62
CA ALA A 200 3.88 4.90 15.17
C ALA A 200 4.64 6.01 15.91
N ASN A 201 5.21 6.93 15.15
CA ASN A 201 5.79 8.17 15.71
C ASN A 201 4.75 9.30 15.82
N ARG A 202 3.60 9.14 15.17
CA ARG A 202 2.46 10.05 15.24
C ARG A 202 1.14 9.29 15.31
N VAL A 203 0.25 9.76 16.16
CA VAL A 203 -1.10 9.20 16.27
C VAL A 203 -2.10 10.33 16.03
N ILE A 204 -3.07 10.10 15.17
CA ILE A 204 -4.22 10.98 14.97
C ILE A 204 -5.50 10.28 15.39
N PHE A 205 -6.33 10.98 16.11
CA PHE A 205 -7.66 10.52 16.50
C PHE A 205 -8.70 11.17 15.61
N MET A 206 -9.47 10.34 14.91
CA MET A 206 -10.56 10.81 14.06
C MET A 206 -11.91 10.52 14.71
N ASP A 207 -12.76 11.56 14.80
CA ASP A 207 -14.15 11.44 15.19
C ASP A 207 -15.03 12.36 14.36
N ASP A 208 -16.20 11.89 13.96
CA ASP A 208 -17.20 12.64 13.15
C ASP A 208 -16.58 13.39 11.95
N GLY A 209 -15.60 12.77 11.26
CA GLY A 209 -14.92 13.32 10.07
C GLY A 209 -13.93 14.45 10.35
N ARG A 210 -13.46 14.60 11.59
CA ARG A 210 -12.46 15.58 12.04
C ARG A 210 -11.26 14.87 12.68
N ILE A 211 -10.13 15.56 12.73
CA ILE A 211 -8.94 15.19 13.49
C ILE A 211 -8.88 16.04 14.73
#